data_1f6f61b0bb21cd57723a73e9a6ba70f6
#
_entry.id   1f6f61b0bb21cd57723a73e9a6ba70f6
#
_cell.length_a   1.000
_cell.length_b   1.000
_cell.length_c   1.000
_cell.angle_alpha   90.00
_cell.angle_beta   90.00
_cell.angle_gamma   90.00
#
_symmetry.space_group_name_H-M   'P 1'
#
loop_
_entity.id
_entity.type
_entity.pdbx_description
1 polymer ?
#
loop_
_entity_poly.entity_id
_entity_poly.type
_entity_poly.pdbx_seq_one_letter_code
_entity_poly.pdbx_strand_id
1 'polypeptide(L)'
;MSSVSAADLPGLDPAEDFSFRDGQLAFLAKLARAYQEGRTDHLGVFVPGYGKTLTALASFAVARAMGVSNTLVVFVPRSNLQEQYADADEMARMLRWIGAPRMPFCVADADRVFVKNPEIPIVIATYQYACGESGNRDLQRYCNQGAPLFVLDEIHHLPEEGTWSQAVGRLPYDSLIGLSGTPLRSDGQPLFGVPHDVVTGDDGREQLHYRALHEVSLRDAHAEGQILKRIEAHVIDYNITMVEEDTGEEVEVSLGELKDEVGRDTSHLDRYFARRSLRFHDVYLDTLLGPAVGRLQKKRAGQIGAEDGRNHQMLVTCMSNRHAADVLDFMERRYGWLSATRIGQDVPRDEREERLEAYRQGEVDVMVQVDMIGEGTDIKTISVIAKLDLVSARSKTLQQIFRGMRYYDAWDEDANVCDVFTSGDLGLSETLAWMTREVQEGLRRRTEEGTSPEKSEQTDDRSEWALTGVNEGEIETHRLELEDNGRDSNLQVQRQPFEESGSDTLDLSAQEEELRQECSELATRVAYALQNRGMDVHMRDVHAKAKDRFRKAQSDMSLKLLKRKKKWLKRCLRSKRLV
;
A
#
# COMPACT_ATOMS: atom_id res chain seq x y z
N MET A 1 12.06 33.27 -5.82
CA MET A 1 12.78 32.78 -7.01
C MET A 1 11.87 33.01 -8.19
N SER A 2 12.35 33.56 -9.33
CA SER A 2 11.54 33.71 -10.53
C SER A 2 11.10 32.32 -10.98
N SER A 3 9.78 32.13 -11.18
CA SER A 3 9.21 30.88 -11.68
C SER A 3 9.80 30.58 -13.07
N VAL A 4 10.48 29.46 -13.21
CA VAL A 4 10.97 28.98 -14.50
C VAL A 4 9.75 28.57 -15.31
N SER A 5 9.62 29.10 -16.53
CA SER A 5 8.57 28.65 -17.45
C SER A 5 9.04 27.39 -18.17
N ALA A 6 8.13 26.46 -18.44
CA ALA A 6 8.43 25.26 -19.22
C ALA A 6 8.94 25.60 -20.62
N ALA A 7 8.45 26.69 -21.22
CA ALA A 7 8.90 27.18 -22.52
C ALA A 7 10.37 27.68 -22.54
N ASP A 8 10.95 27.95 -21.36
CA ASP A 8 12.36 28.34 -21.23
C ASP A 8 13.29 27.11 -21.18
N LEU A 9 12.75 25.90 -21.10
CA LEU A 9 13.51 24.67 -21.01
C LEU A 9 13.75 24.05 -22.38
N PRO A 10 14.99 23.66 -22.70
CA PRO A 10 15.31 23.10 -24.00
C PRO A 10 14.50 21.84 -24.29
N GLY A 11 13.93 21.76 -25.48
CA GLY A 11 13.20 20.58 -25.96
C GLY A 11 11.78 20.40 -25.40
N LEU A 12 11.26 21.36 -24.64
CA LEU A 12 9.88 21.37 -24.18
C LEU A 12 9.08 22.48 -24.87
N ASP A 13 7.88 22.13 -25.32
CA ASP A 13 6.89 23.04 -25.89
C ASP A 13 5.50 22.57 -25.43
N PRO A 14 5.15 22.84 -24.15
CA PRO A 14 3.95 22.27 -23.54
C PRO A 14 2.68 22.66 -24.28
N ALA A 15 1.76 21.70 -24.40
CA ALA A 15 0.44 21.96 -24.96
C ALA A 15 -0.32 23.00 -24.12
N GLU A 16 -1.20 23.81 -24.76
CA GLU A 16 -1.96 24.88 -24.08
C GLU A 16 -2.86 24.35 -22.95
N ASP A 17 -3.32 23.11 -23.05
CA ASP A 17 -4.18 22.43 -22.09
C ASP A 17 -3.41 21.66 -20.99
N PHE A 18 -2.10 21.87 -20.89
CA PHE A 18 -1.24 21.18 -19.94
C PHE A 18 -0.29 22.13 -19.19
N SER A 19 -0.13 21.90 -17.88
CA SER A 19 0.85 22.56 -17.04
C SER A 19 1.67 21.56 -16.26
N PHE A 20 2.99 21.72 -16.31
CA PHE A 20 3.87 20.97 -15.40
C PHE A 20 3.63 21.41 -13.96
N ARG A 21 3.80 20.48 -13.05
CA ARG A 21 3.87 20.77 -11.61
C ARG A 21 5.17 21.49 -11.26
N ASP A 22 5.13 22.33 -10.24
CA ASP A 22 6.28 23.16 -9.83
C ASP A 22 7.54 22.35 -9.56
N GLY A 23 7.43 21.21 -8.88
CA GLY A 23 8.56 20.32 -8.63
C GLY A 23 9.11 19.66 -9.91
N GLN A 24 8.27 19.35 -10.89
CA GLN A 24 8.74 18.83 -12.18
C GLN A 24 9.56 19.90 -12.93
N LEU A 25 9.06 21.13 -12.99
CA LEU A 25 9.79 22.25 -13.61
C LEU A 25 11.11 22.52 -12.89
N ALA A 26 11.09 22.53 -11.57
CA ALA A 26 12.31 22.74 -10.78
C ALA A 26 13.35 21.64 -11.01
N PHE A 27 12.92 20.38 -11.12
CA PHE A 27 13.81 19.27 -11.46
C PHE A 27 14.40 19.43 -12.87
N LEU A 28 13.56 19.68 -13.88
CA LEU A 28 13.99 19.80 -15.28
C LEU A 28 14.93 20.99 -15.49
N ALA A 29 14.68 22.11 -14.81
CA ALA A 29 15.57 23.28 -14.84
C ALA A 29 16.95 22.97 -14.23
N LYS A 30 16.97 22.27 -13.08
CA LYS A 30 18.21 21.82 -12.46
C LYS A 30 18.93 20.78 -13.31
N LEU A 31 18.20 19.89 -14.00
CA LEU A 31 18.73 18.90 -14.92
C LEU A 31 19.43 19.57 -16.10
N ALA A 32 18.77 20.53 -16.76
CA ALA A 32 19.37 21.28 -17.87
C ALA A 32 20.67 21.98 -17.44
N ARG A 33 20.67 22.60 -16.26
CA ARG A 33 21.88 23.23 -15.72
C ARG A 33 22.97 22.20 -15.39
N ALA A 34 22.62 21.05 -14.82
CA ALA A 34 23.56 19.99 -14.51
C ALA A 34 24.24 19.45 -15.77
N TYR A 35 23.50 19.29 -16.87
CA TYR A 35 24.05 18.92 -18.19
C TYR A 35 25.01 19.99 -18.75
N GLN A 36 24.70 21.27 -18.58
CA GLN A 36 25.65 22.36 -18.96
C GLN A 36 26.96 22.31 -18.17
N GLU A 37 26.88 21.84 -16.92
CA GLU A 37 28.02 21.65 -16.00
C GLU A 37 28.77 20.32 -16.26
N GLY A 38 28.32 19.49 -17.21
CA GLY A 38 28.91 18.19 -17.56
C GLY A 38 28.58 17.07 -16.54
N ARG A 39 27.57 17.25 -15.69
CA ARG A 39 27.10 16.21 -14.77
C ARG A 39 26.01 15.38 -15.43
N THR A 40 26.13 14.05 -15.36
CA THR A 40 25.28 13.11 -16.12
C THR A 40 24.43 12.19 -15.23
N ASP A 41 24.82 11.99 -13.97
CA ASP A 41 24.15 11.04 -13.08
C ASP A 41 23.37 11.79 -11.99
N HIS A 42 22.06 11.52 -11.92
CA HIS A 42 21.13 12.30 -11.11
C HIS A 42 20.11 11.43 -10.38
N LEU A 43 19.67 11.92 -9.22
CA LEU A 43 18.52 11.39 -8.47
C LEU A 43 17.40 12.44 -8.44
N GLY A 44 16.21 12.04 -8.84
CA GLY A 44 14.96 12.77 -8.62
C GLY A 44 14.10 12.05 -7.59
N VAL A 45 13.68 12.76 -6.56
CA VAL A 45 12.81 12.21 -5.54
C VAL A 45 11.44 12.86 -5.64
N PHE A 46 10.42 12.05 -5.94
CA PHE A 46 9.06 12.53 -6.13
C PHE A 46 8.09 11.62 -5.39
N VAL A 47 7.25 12.18 -4.55
CA VAL A 47 6.18 11.40 -3.91
C VAL A 47 5.36 10.63 -4.94
N PRO A 48 4.80 9.46 -4.60
CA PRO A 48 3.93 8.71 -5.49
C PRO A 48 2.77 9.58 -6.00
N GLY A 49 2.42 9.42 -7.28
CA GLY A 49 1.37 10.24 -7.91
C GLY A 49 1.83 11.61 -8.44
N TYR A 50 3.08 12.03 -8.18
CA TYR A 50 3.60 13.31 -8.65
C TYR A 50 3.92 13.36 -10.15
N GLY A 51 3.84 12.25 -10.88
CA GLY A 51 4.07 12.19 -12.33
C GLY A 51 5.50 11.84 -12.72
N LYS A 52 6.14 10.89 -12.04
CA LYS A 52 7.49 10.37 -12.36
C LYS A 52 7.63 9.95 -13.82
N THR A 53 6.63 9.25 -14.38
CA THR A 53 6.60 8.80 -15.78
C THR A 53 6.73 9.97 -16.76
N LEU A 54 5.94 11.02 -16.56
CA LEU A 54 6.00 12.23 -17.36
C LEU A 54 7.35 12.95 -17.20
N THR A 55 7.86 13.00 -15.96
CA THR A 55 9.17 13.60 -15.66
C THR A 55 10.30 12.85 -16.39
N ALA A 56 10.22 11.52 -16.48
CA ALA A 56 11.17 10.70 -17.25
C ALA A 56 11.18 11.07 -18.73
N LEU A 57 10.00 11.17 -19.36
CA LEU A 57 9.88 11.57 -20.77
C LEU A 57 10.34 13.01 -21.03
N ALA A 58 9.95 13.94 -20.15
CA ALA A 58 10.39 15.34 -20.24
C ALA A 58 11.92 15.48 -20.06
N SER A 59 12.51 14.68 -19.16
CA SER A 59 13.97 14.64 -18.99
C SER A 59 14.67 14.17 -20.25
N PHE A 60 14.11 13.20 -20.96
CA PHE A 60 14.64 12.77 -22.23
C PHE A 60 14.52 13.85 -23.32
N ALA A 61 13.40 14.57 -23.38
CA ALA A 61 13.26 15.71 -24.31
C ALA A 61 14.34 16.79 -24.06
N VAL A 62 14.59 17.13 -22.79
CA VAL A 62 15.66 18.05 -22.39
C VAL A 62 17.03 17.51 -22.75
N ALA A 63 17.36 16.27 -22.40
CA ALA A 63 18.65 15.65 -22.69
C ALA A 63 18.93 15.60 -24.23
N ARG A 64 17.90 15.29 -25.01
CA ARG A 64 17.98 15.23 -26.48
C ARG A 64 18.21 16.62 -27.09
N ALA A 65 17.49 17.63 -26.65
CA ALA A 65 17.64 19.00 -27.11
C ALA A 65 19.03 19.59 -26.78
N MET A 66 19.61 19.15 -25.68
CA MET A 66 20.95 19.54 -25.24
C MET A 66 22.08 18.69 -25.87
N GLY A 67 21.75 17.70 -26.69
CA GLY A 67 22.72 16.82 -27.35
C GLY A 67 23.41 15.83 -26.37
N VAL A 68 22.86 15.62 -25.18
CA VAL A 68 23.39 14.67 -24.17
C VAL A 68 23.00 13.24 -24.53
N SER A 69 21.77 13.04 -24.99
CA SER A 69 21.23 11.72 -25.32
C SER A 69 20.36 11.76 -26.58
N ASN A 70 20.32 10.67 -27.32
CA ASN A 70 19.44 10.51 -28.47
C ASN A 70 18.49 9.32 -28.36
N THR A 71 18.71 8.45 -27.36
CA THR A 71 17.84 7.31 -27.03
C THR A 71 17.55 7.28 -25.55
N LEU A 72 16.40 6.73 -25.19
CA LEU A 72 15.93 6.54 -23.81
C LEU A 72 15.70 5.05 -23.52
N VAL A 73 16.29 4.55 -22.46
CA VAL A 73 15.94 3.24 -21.90
C VAL A 73 15.36 3.44 -20.50
N VAL A 74 14.08 3.14 -20.35
CA VAL A 74 13.41 3.16 -19.03
C VAL A 74 13.47 1.77 -18.44
N PHE A 75 14.10 1.64 -17.28
CA PHE A 75 14.12 0.41 -16.53
C PHE A 75 13.09 0.45 -15.41
N VAL A 76 12.29 -0.59 -15.31
CA VAL A 76 11.22 -0.74 -14.30
C VAL A 76 11.36 -2.07 -13.54
N PRO A 77 10.93 -2.15 -12.26
CA PRO A 77 11.10 -3.37 -11.46
C PRO A 77 10.14 -4.50 -11.84
N ARG A 78 9.00 -4.19 -12.45
CA ARG A 78 7.93 -5.17 -12.70
C ARG A 78 7.23 -4.96 -14.04
N SER A 79 6.63 -6.03 -14.58
CA SER A 79 5.91 -6.01 -15.85
C SER A 79 4.69 -5.09 -15.86
N ASN A 80 3.97 -4.96 -14.74
CA ASN A 80 2.82 -4.05 -14.66
C ASN A 80 3.22 -2.56 -14.82
N LEU A 81 4.39 -2.18 -14.31
CA LEU A 81 4.97 -0.85 -14.59
C LEU A 81 5.39 -0.72 -16.05
N GLN A 82 5.94 -1.78 -16.62
CA GLN A 82 6.28 -1.81 -18.04
C GLN A 82 5.04 -1.62 -18.92
N GLU A 83 3.93 -2.29 -18.59
CA GLU A 83 2.64 -2.13 -19.27
C GLU A 83 2.11 -0.70 -19.17
N GLN A 84 2.24 -0.06 -18.02
CA GLN A 84 1.84 1.34 -17.82
C GLN A 84 2.64 2.31 -18.72
N TYR A 85 3.94 2.11 -18.86
CA TYR A 85 4.76 2.89 -19.80
C TYR A 85 4.46 2.52 -21.26
N ALA A 86 4.03 1.30 -21.52
CA ALA A 86 3.75 0.78 -22.86
C ALA A 86 2.35 1.09 -23.38
N ASP A 87 1.49 1.69 -22.55
CA ASP A 87 0.17 2.14 -22.98
C ASP A 87 0.31 3.23 -24.06
N ALA A 88 -0.14 2.91 -25.27
CA ALA A 88 0.06 3.76 -26.44
C ALA A 88 -0.69 5.09 -26.35
N ASP A 89 -1.87 5.10 -25.76
CA ASP A 89 -2.71 6.29 -25.62
C ASP A 89 -2.12 7.22 -24.55
N GLU A 90 -1.71 6.64 -23.42
CA GLU A 90 -1.04 7.38 -22.34
C GLU A 90 0.32 7.97 -22.81
N MET A 91 1.11 7.16 -23.49
CA MET A 91 2.39 7.62 -24.03
C MET A 91 2.18 8.76 -25.06
N ALA A 92 1.24 8.60 -25.99
CA ALA A 92 0.94 9.63 -26.97
C ALA A 92 0.43 10.92 -26.31
N ARG A 93 -0.39 10.79 -25.25
CA ARG A 93 -0.88 11.91 -24.46
C ARG A 93 0.25 12.64 -23.74
N MET A 94 1.13 11.92 -23.04
CA MET A 94 2.28 12.50 -22.35
C MET A 94 3.25 13.20 -23.30
N LEU A 95 3.57 12.59 -24.44
CA LEU A 95 4.41 13.19 -25.47
C LEU A 95 3.78 14.47 -26.05
N ARG A 96 2.46 14.50 -26.23
CA ARG A 96 1.73 15.72 -26.63
C ARG A 96 1.83 16.80 -25.57
N TRP A 97 1.65 16.43 -24.28
CA TRP A 97 1.71 17.38 -23.17
C TRP A 97 3.07 18.08 -23.06
N ILE A 98 4.17 17.37 -23.30
CA ILE A 98 5.51 17.96 -23.22
C ILE A 98 5.96 18.65 -24.52
N GLY A 99 5.10 18.65 -25.57
CA GLY A 99 5.43 19.21 -26.87
C GLY A 99 6.49 18.44 -27.66
N ALA A 100 6.82 17.22 -27.23
CA ALA A 100 7.75 16.37 -27.93
C ALA A 100 7.09 15.79 -29.20
N PRO A 101 7.84 15.69 -30.34
CA PRO A 101 7.31 15.02 -31.52
C PRO A 101 6.94 13.58 -31.21
N ARG A 102 5.95 13.03 -31.93
CA ARG A 102 5.60 11.61 -31.80
C ARG A 102 6.84 10.75 -31.98
N MET A 103 7.27 10.10 -30.89
CA MET A 103 8.42 9.21 -30.88
C MET A 103 7.93 7.77 -30.83
N PRO A 104 8.38 6.91 -31.73
CA PRO A 104 8.11 5.48 -31.59
C PRO A 104 8.76 4.96 -30.33
N PHE A 105 8.08 4.02 -29.68
CA PHE A 105 8.58 3.31 -28.50
C PHE A 105 8.30 1.81 -28.64
N CYS A 106 9.00 1.00 -27.88
CA CYS A 106 8.73 -0.42 -27.78
C CYS A 106 9.11 -0.97 -26.40
N VAL A 107 8.61 -2.16 -26.13
CA VAL A 107 8.94 -2.95 -24.95
C VAL A 107 10.11 -3.87 -25.27
N ALA A 108 11.03 -4.02 -24.32
CA ALA A 108 12.07 -5.03 -24.39
C ALA A 108 11.50 -6.38 -23.95
N ASP A 109 11.18 -7.22 -24.91
CA ASP A 109 10.56 -8.52 -24.76
C ASP A 109 11.16 -9.57 -25.72
N ALA A 110 10.49 -10.72 -25.84
CA ALA A 110 10.90 -11.81 -26.71
C ALA A 110 10.85 -11.48 -28.20
N ASP A 111 10.01 -10.50 -28.62
CA ASP A 111 9.88 -10.10 -30.02
C ASP A 111 11.05 -9.27 -30.52
N ARG A 112 11.83 -8.68 -29.59
CA ARG A 112 13.09 -7.97 -29.88
C ARG A 112 12.93 -6.86 -30.91
N VAL A 113 11.83 -6.10 -30.84
CA VAL A 113 11.48 -5.06 -31.83
C VAL A 113 12.60 -4.00 -31.92
N PHE A 114 13.13 -3.55 -30.78
CA PHE A 114 14.20 -2.54 -30.72
C PHE A 114 15.55 -3.01 -31.31
N VAL A 115 15.81 -4.31 -31.33
CA VAL A 115 17.02 -4.88 -31.96
C VAL A 115 16.92 -4.87 -33.48
N LYS A 116 15.71 -5.09 -34.00
CA LYS A 116 15.39 -5.08 -35.43
C LYS A 116 15.25 -3.66 -35.98
N ASN A 117 14.83 -2.73 -35.15
CA ASN A 117 14.58 -1.33 -35.47
C ASN A 117 15.31 -0.40 -34.47
N PRO A 118 16.63 -0.30 -34.57
CA PRO A 118 17.46 0.47 -33.63
C PRO A 118 17.20 1.99 -33.65
N GLU A 119 16.45 2.47 -34.65
CA GLU A 119 16.01 3.86 -34.75
C GLU A 119 14.87 4.23 -33.80
N ILE A 120 14.25 3.26 -33.13
CA ILE A 120 13.24 3.51 -32.10
C ILE A 120 13.92 4.19 -30.90
N PRO A 121 13.56 5.44 -30.55
CA PRO A 121 14.31 6.20 -29.55
C PRO A 121 13.96 5.84 -28.12
N ILE A 122 12.84 5.18 -27.86
CA ILE A 122 12.38 4.87 -26.50
C ILE A 122 12.19 3.36 -26.35
N VAL A 123 12.91 2.76 -25.39
CA VAL A 123 12.80 1.34 -25.03
C VAL A 123 12.44 1.22 -23.56
N ILE A 124 11.43 0.40 -23.25
CA ILE A 124 10.97 0.14 -21.89
C ILE A 124 11.36 -1.30 -21.53
N ALA A 125 12.24 -1.47 -20.53
CA ALA A 125 12.78 -2.75 -20.12
C ALA A 125 12.51 -3.01 -18.64
N THR A 126 12.32 -4.27 -18.24
CA THR A 126 12.38 -4.63 -16.84
C THR A 126 13.83 -4.87 -16.41
N TYR A 127 14.14 -4.65 -15.12
CA TYR A 127 15.45 -5.04 -14.57
C TYR A 127 15.72 -6.54 -14.76
N GLN A 128 14.67 -7.35 -14.69
CA GLN A 128 14.77 -8.79 -14.90
C GLN A 128 15.15 -9.14 -16.35
N TYR A 129 14.63 -8.41 -17.34
CA TYR A 129 15.03 -8.58 -18.75
C TYR A 129 16.53 -8.33 -18.93
N ALA A 130 17.04 -7.26 -18.30
CA ALA A 130 18.46 -6.93 -18.33
C ALA A 130 19.36 -7.99 -17.66
N CYS A 131 18.84 -8.75 -16.69
CA CYS A 131 19.58 -9.85 -16.06
C CYS A 131 19.72 -11.09 -16.95
N GLY A 132 18.79 -11.30 -17.87
CA GLY A 132 18.87 -12.40 -18.84
C GLY A 132 20.04 -12.22 -19.79
N GLU A 133 20.83 -13.28 -20.03
CA GLU A 133 22.02 -13.19 -20.91
C GLU A 133 21.69 -12.68 -22.32
N SER A 134 20.58 -13.15 -22.91
CA SER A 134 20.11 -12.69 -24.21
C SER A 134 19.61 -11.25 -24.15
N GLY A 135 18.80 -10.89 -23.12
CA GLY A 135 18.26 -9.56 -22.94
C GLY A 135 19.37 -8.51 -22.73
N ASN A 136 20.36 -8.82 -21.89
CA ASN A 136 21.50 -7.94 -21.69
C ASN A 136 22.30 -7.70 -22.97
N ARG A 137 22.55 -8.77 -23.73
CA ARG A 137 23.26 -8.67 -25.02
C ARG A 137 22.49 -7.85 -26.04
N ASP A 138 21.17 -7.95 -26.07
CA ASP A 138 20.32 -7.18 -26.97
C ASP A 138 20.30 -5.70 -26.59
N LEU A 139 20.14 -5.39 -25.29
CA LEU A 139 20.25 -4.03 -24.77
C LEU A 139 21.63 -3.43 -25.01
N GLN A 140 22.70 -4.19 -24.80
CA GLN A 140 24.07 -3.72 -25.08
C GLN A 140 24.28 -3.37 -26.57
N ARG A 141 23.73 -4.21 -27.47
CA ARG A 141 23.79 -3.93 -28.91
C ARG A 141 23.04 -2.64 -29.27
N TYR A 142 21.86 -2.44 -28.68
CA TYR A 142 21.05 -1.25 -28.88
C TYR A 142 21.76 0.01 -28.35
N CYS A 143 22.20 -0.02 -27.09
CA CYS A 143 22.88 1.09 -26.44
C CYS A 143 24.18 1.51 -27.13
N ASN A 144 24.92 0.58 -27.71
CA ASN A 144 26.16 0.89 -28.49
C ASN A 144 25.91 1.64 -29.80
N GLN A 145 24.67 1.77 -30.26
CA GLN A 145 24.33 2.46 -31.50
C GLN A 145 23.89 3.91 -31.32
N GLY A 146 23.68 4.32 -30.03
CA GLY A 146 23.21 5.65 -29.68
C GLY A 146 23.97 6.24 -28.50
N ALA A 147 23.44 7.33 -27.99
CA ALA A 147 23.82 7.97 -26.73
C ALA A 147 22.65 7.80 -25.74
N PRO A 148 22.60 6.73 -24.95
CA PRO A 148 21.42 6.42 -24.16
C PRO A 148 21.34 7.21 -22.86
N LEU A 149 20.14 7.74 -22.58
CA LEU A 149 19.72 8.12 -21.25
C LEU A 149 19.08 6.89 -20.57
N PHE A 150 19.61 6.49 -19.43
CA PHE A 150 18.93 5.52 -18.57
C PHE A 150 18.06 6.24 -17.57
N VAL A 151 16.78 5.87 -17.53
CA VAL A 151 15.88 6.22 -16.43
C VAL A 151 15.61 4.96 -15.62
N LEU A 152 16.03 4.97 -14.36
CA LEU A 152 15.83 3.89 -13.40
C LEU A 152 14.62 4.23 -12.54
N ASP A 153 13.44 3.75 -12.93
CA ASP A 153 12.22 3.97 -12.16
C ASP A 153 12.18 3.05 -10.95
N GLU A 154 11.70 3.58 -9.84
CA GLU A 154 11.76 2.95 -8.51
C GLU A 154 13.17 2.43 -8.15
N ILE A 155 14.16 3.31 -8.30
CA ILE A 155 15.58 2.98 -8.14
C ILE A 155 15.93 2.36 -6.77
N HIS A 156 15.08 2.51 -5.76
CA HIS A 156 15.28 1.88 -4.45
C HIS A 156 15.27 0.33 -4.52
N HIS A 157 14.85 -0.27 -5.63
CA HIS A 157 15.03 -1.70 -5.89
C HIS A 157 16.45 -2.07 -6.34
N LEU A 158 17.30 -1.11 -6.69
CA LEU A 158 18.67 -1.35 -7.14
C LEU A 158 19.68 -1.01 -6.04
N PRO A 159 20.12 -1.95 -5.21
CA PRO A 159 21.29 -1.74 -4.37
C PRO A 159 22.55 -1.61 -5.24
N GLU A 160 23.56 -0.94 -4.73
CA GLU A 160 24.84 -0.83 -5.45
C GLU A 160 25.44 -2.21 -5.76
N GLU A 161 25.34 -3.12 -4.81
CA GLU A 161 25.76 -4.52 -4.99
C GLU A 161 24.54 -5.45 -5.12
N GLY A 162 24.07 -5.66 -6.35
CA GLY A 162 22.94 -6.53 -6.63
C GLY A 162 22.95 -7.10 -8.03
N THR A 163 22.24 -8.20 -8.24
CA THR A 163 22.15 -8.86 -9.57
C THR A 163 21.62 -7.90 -10.63
N TRP A 164 20.62 -7.11 -10.30
CA TRP A 164 20.04 -6.14 -11.23
C TRP A 164 20.99 -5.00 -11.52
N SER A 165 21.66 -4.47 -10.50
CA SER A 165 22.64 -3.38 -10.62
C SER A 165 23.85 -3.81 -11.46
N GLN A 166 24.34 -5.03 -11.25
CA GLN A 166 25.43 -5.59 -12.06
C GLN A 166 25.01 -5.77 -13.53
N ALA A 167 23.76 -6.15 -13.78
CA ALA A 167 23.26 -6.32 -15.13
C ALA A 167 23.12 -4.96 -15.86
N VAL A 168 22.54 -3.96 -15.20
CA VAL A 168 22.40 -2.59 -15.74
C VAL A 168 23.78 -1.93 -15.90
N GLY A 169 24.68 -2.09 -14.93
CA GLY A 169 26.04 -1.51 -14.96
C GLY A 169 26.96 -2.05 -16.06
N ARG A 170 26.60 -3.15 -16.73
CA ARG A 170 27.31 -3.66 -17.92
C ARG A 170 26.90 -2.96 -19.23
N LEU A 171 25.80 -2.22 -19.19
CA LEU A 171 25.27 -1.53 -20.36
C LEU A 171 25.91 -0.14 -20.48
N PRO A 172 26.32 0.31 -21.68
CA PRO A 172 26.81 1.67 -21.86
C PRO A 172 25.67 2.67 -21.81
N TYR A 173 25.88 3.78 -21.09
CA TYR A 173 24.98 4.94 -21.07
C TYR A 173 25.77 6.24 -21.01
N ASP A 174 25.16 7.33 -21.47
CA ASP A 174 25.74 8.67 -21.46
C ASP A 174 25.18 9.53 -20.31
N SER A 175 23.97 9.21 -19.83
CA SER A 175 23.36 9.83 -18.68
C SER A 175 22.44 8.85 -17.94
N LEU A 176 22.32 9.04 -16.62
CA LEU A 176 21.49 8.21 -15.75
C LEU A 176 20.63 9.10 -14.85
N ILE A 177 19.35 8.80 -14.78
CA ILE A 177 18.40 9.43 -13.84
C ILE A 177 17.71 8.35 -13.04
N GLY A 178 17.98 8.29 -11.74
CA GLY A 178 17.21 7.50 -10.78
C GLY A 178 15.96 8.25 -10.34
N LEU A 179 14.81 7.61 -10.36
CA LEU A 179 13.54 8.14 -9.85
C LEU A 179 13.02 7.26 -8.73
N SER A 180 12.59 7.86 -7.63
CA SER A 180 11.93 7.14 -6.53
C SER A 180 11.03 8.08 -5.74
N GLY A 181 9.96 7.52 -5.15
CA GLY A 181 9.16 8.23 -4.14
C GLY A 181 9.70 8.04 -2.72
N THR A 182 10.45 6.96 -2.51
CA THR A 182 11.02 6.56 -1.23
C THR A 182 12.42 5.99 -1.46
N PRO A 183 13.46 6.82 -1.64
CA PRO A 183 14.82 6.33 -1.91
C PRO A 183 15.49 5.71 -0.67
N LEU A 184 14.68 5.06 0.18
CA LEU A 184 15.12 4.35 1.38
C LEU A 184 15.20 2.86 1.10
N ARG A 185 16.22 2.22 1.63
CA ARG A 185 16.38 0.77 1.60
C ARG A 185 16.48 0.23 3.04
N SER A 186 15.78 -0.87 3.28
CA SER A 186 15.81 -1.55 4.58
C SER A 186 17.12 -2.32 4.86
N ASP A 187 17.92 -2.59 3.80
CA ASP A 187 19.20 -3.31 3.90
C ASP A 187 20.41 -2.39 4.07
N GLY A 188 20.21 -1.06 4.11
CA GLY A 188 21.27 -0.08 4.31
C GLY A 188 22.26 0.04 3.15
N GLN A 189 22.07 -0.66 2.04
CA GLN A 189 22.97 -0.55 0.88
C GLN A 189 22.71 0.75 0.10
N PRO A 190 23.76 1.37 -0.48
CA PRO A 190 23.63 2.51 -1.36
C PRO A 190 22.79 2.17 -2.60
N LEU A 191 22.18 3.20 -3.20
CA LEU A 191 21.49 3.10 -4.48
C LEU A 191 22.48 3.11 -5.64
N PHE A 192 22.27 2.24 -6.61
CA PHE A 192 23.12 2.12 -7.79
C PHE A 192 23.25 3.44 -8.58
N GLY A 193 24.47 3.88 -8.84
CA GLY A 193 24.75 5.05 -9.65
C GLY A 193 24.32 6.39 -9.04
N VAL A 194 23.89 6.41 -7.78
CA VAL A 194 23.43 7.64 -7.11
C VAL A 194 24.55 8.22 -6.26
N PRO A 195 24.95 9.48 -6.50
CA PRO A 195 25.93 10.16 -5.66
C PRO A 195 25.42 10.28 -4.21
N HIS A 196 26.24 9.86 -3.26
CA HIS A 196 25.93 9.93 -1.83
C HIS A 196 27.17 10.26 -0.99
N ASP A 197 26.92 10.75 0.22
CA ASP A 197 27.92 10.94 1.25
C ASP A 197 27.61 10.00 2.41
N VAL A 198 28.65 9.47 3.05
CA VAL A 198 28.52 8.74 4.31
C VAL A 198 28.75 9.74 5.45
N VAL A 199 27.76 9.89 6.32
CA VAL A 199 27.81 10.82 7.47
C VAL A 199 27.58 10.04 8.75
N THR A 200 28.41 10.27 9.75
CA THR A 200 28.22 9.68 11.07
C THR A 200 27.16 10.48 11.83
N GLY A 201 26.06 9.84 12.23
CA GLY A 201 25.02 10.46 13.03
C GLY A 201 25.44 10.72 14.48
N ASP A 202 24.64 11.47 15.23
CA ASP A 202 24.87 11.76 16.65
C ASP A 202 24.89 10.50 17.52
N ASP A 203 24.31 9.41 17.04
CA ASP A 203 24.29 8.07 17.65
C ASP A 203 25.54 7.24 17.31
N GLY A 204 26.50 7.81 16.56
CA GLY A 204 27.72 7.14 16.12
C GLY A 204 27.55 6.16 14.95
N ARG A 205 26.36 6.07 14.35
CA ARG A 205 26.08 5.19 13.21
C ARG A 205 26.33 5.90 11.88
N GLU A 206 26.80 5.15 10.89
CA GLU A 206 26.97 5.65 9.54
C GLU A 206 25.58 5.76 8.85
N GLN A 207 25.38 6.86 8.14
CA GLN A 207 24.14 7.17 7.43
C GLN A 207 24.47 7.59 5.98
N LEU A 208 23.67 7.13 5.03
CA LEU A 208 23.80 7.50 3.63
C LEU A 208 22.98 8.76 3.35
N HIS A 209 23.65 9.80 2.87
CA HIS A 209 23.01 11.03 2.41
C HIS A 209 23.10 11.12 0.90
N TYR A 210 21.97 10.89 0.21
CA TYR A 210 21.90 10.98 -1.25
C TYR A 210 21.90 12.43 -1.71
N ARG A 211 22.67 12.72 -2.73
CA ARG A 211 22.67 14.03 -3.40
C ARG A 211 21.58 14.06 -4.46
N ALA A 212 20.32 14.26 -4.05
CA ALA A 212 19.24 14.41 -5.01
C ALA A 212 19.38 15.75 -5.78
N LEU A 213 19.18 15.71 -7.08
CA LEU A 213 19.12 16.89 -7.92
C LEU A 213 17.93 17.77 -7.53
N HIS A 214 16.80 17.12 -7.27
CA HIS A 214 15.61 17.74 -6.73
C HIS A 214 14.77 16.73 -5.94
N GLU A 215 14.10 17.24 -4.95
CA GLU A 215 13.13 16.48 -4.15
C GLU A 215 11.81 17.24 -4.06
N VAL A 216 10.72 16.50 -4.23
CA VAL A 216 9.37 16.92 -3.89
C VAL A 216 8.95 16.11 -2.69
N SER A 217 8.85 16.78 -1.56
CA SER A 217 8.41 16.19 -0.30
C SER A 217 6.90 16.00 -0.26
N LEU A 218 6.43 15.25 0.74
CA LEU A 218 5.00 15.13 1.01
C LEU A 218 4.36 16.50 1.28
N ARG A 219 5.07 17.37 2.01
CA ARG A 219 4.67 18.75 2.28
C ARG A 219 4.48 19.56 1.00
N ASP A 220 5.46 19.49 0.09
CA ASP A 220 5.38 20.23 -1.18
C ASP A 220 4.16 19.78 -1.99
N ALA A 221 3.92 18.47 -2.05
CA ALA A 221 2.76 17.91 -2.74
C ALA A 221 1.42 18.32 -2.10
N HIS A 222 1.35 18.40 -0.78
CA HIS A 222 0.16 18.91 -0.09
C HIS A 222 -0.02 20.43 -0.27
N ALA A 223 1.07 21.19 -0.23
CA ALA A 223 1.02 22.65 -0.42
C ALA A 223 0.63 23.04 -1.85
N GLU A 224 1.03 22.26 -2.85
CA GLU A 224 0.64 22.45 -4.24
C GLU A 224 -0.84 22.09 -4.49
N GLY A 225 -1.40 21.19 -3.67
CA GLY A 225 -2.78 20.73 -3.75
C GLY A 225 -3.07 19.77 -4.91
N GLN A 226 -4.19 19.05 -4.83
CA GLN A 226 -4.70 18.14 -5.88
C GLN A 226 -3.71 17.07 -6.38
N ILE A 227 -2.72 16.70 -5.59
CA ILE A 227 -1.73 15.68 -5.91
C ILE A 227 -1.97 14.42 -5.10
N LEU A 228 -2.22 14.60 -3.81
CA LEU A 228 -2.45 13.53 -2.85
C LEU A 228 -3.74 13.77 -2.09
N LYS A 229 -4.43 12.68 -1.75
CA LYS A 229 -5.52 12.70 -0.78
C LYS A 229 -4.95 13.02 0.61
N ARG A 230 -5.74 13.71 1.41
CA ARG A 230 -5.47 13.83 2.85
C ARG A 230 -5.50 12.45 3.48
N ILE A 231 -4.69 12.22 4.50
CA ILE A 231 -4.63 10.94 5.21
C ILE A 231 -5.24 11.07 6.60
N GLU A 232 -6.12 10.13 6.94
CA GLU A 232 -6.61 9.89 8.29
C GLU A 232 -6.25 8.46 8.69
N ALA A 233 -5.40 8.30 9.68
CA ALA A 233 -5.01 6.98 10.19
C ALA A 233 -5.79 6.67 11.47
N HIS A 234 -6.52 5.57 11.44
CA HIS A 234 -7.30 5.05 12.57
C HIS A 234 -6.52 3.90 13.19
N VAL A 235 -5.95 4.15 14.35
CA VAL A 235 -5.12 3.19 15.08
C VAL A 235 -5.98 2.54 16.17
N ILE A 236 -6.11 1.23 16.08
CA ILE A 236 -6.94 0.45 16.99
C ILE A 236 -6.02 -0.25 17.98
N ASP A 237 -6.23 -0.03 19.25
CA ASP A 237 -5.55 -0.76 20.31
C ASP A 237 -6.42 -1.92 20.83
N TYR A 238 -5.78 -2.95 21.33
CA TYR A 238 -6.41 -4.15 21.87
C TYR A 238 -5.70 -4.61 23.12
N ASN A 239 -6.46 -5.14 24.06
CA ASN A 239 -5.94 -5.99 25.11
C ASN A 239 -6.16 -7.45 24.72
N ILE A 240 -5.09 -8.23 24.71
CA ILE A 240 -5.13 -9.66 24.42
C ILE A 240 -4.81 -10.46 25.67
N THR A 241 -5.50 -11.57 25.88
CA THR A 241 -5.20 -12.52 26.93
C THR A 241 -4.45 -13.70 26.31
N MET A 242 -3.26 -13.97 26.82
CA MET A 242 -2.42 -15.09 26.42
C MET A 242 -2.30 -16.07 27.58
N VAL A 243 -2.31 -17.36 27.30
CA VAL A 243 -2.10 -18.44 28.29
C VAL A 243 -0.88 -19.22 27.87
N GLU A 244 0.04 -19.42 28.81
CA GLU A 244 1.17 -20.32 28.62
C GLU A 244 0.67 -21.77 28.69
N GLU A 245 0.92 -22.56 27.65
CA GLU A 245 0.37 -23.93 27.53
C GLU A 245 0.87 -24.89 28.62
N ASP A 246 2.12 -24.70 29.07
CA ASP A 246 2.74 -25.59 30.06
C ASP A 246 2.36 -25.26 31.51
N THR A 247 2.23 -23.98 31.84
CA THR A 247 1.95 -23.55 33.24
C THR A 247 0.50 -23.16 33.47
N GLY A 248 -0.25 -22.83 32.42
CA GLY A 248 -1.60 -22.30 32.50
C GLY A 248 -1.65 -20.85 33.05
N GLU A 249 -0.53 -20.14 33.05
CA GLU A 249 -0.48 -18.75 33.49
C GLU A 249 -1.15 -17.84 32.47
N GLU A 250 -2.09 -17.00 32.92
CA GLU A 250 -2.78 -16.01 32.08
C GLU A 250 -2.10 -14.65 32.20
N VAL A 251 -1.79 -14.04 31.06
CA VAL A 251 -1.24 -12.67 30.99
C VAL A 251 -2.11 -11.84 30.05
N GLU A 252 -2.55 -10.68 30.53
CA GLU A 252 -3.22 -9.68 29.70
C GLU A 252 -2.16 -8.66 29.25
N VAL A 253 -2.07 -8.44 27.92
CA VAL A 253 -1.07 -7.57 27.30
C VAL A 253 -1.74 -6.66 26.28
N SER A 254 -1.44 -5.37 26.30
CA SER A 254 -1.87 -4.46 25.24
C SER A 254 -1.03 -4.65 23.97
N LEU A 255 -1.59 -4.31 22.81
CA LEU A 255 -0.83 -4.37 21.56
C LEU A 255 0.39 -3.40 21.56
N GLY A 256 0.28 -2.27 22.26
CA GLY A 256 1.39 -1.35 22.46
C GLY A 256 2.56 -2.01 23.20
N GLU A 257 2.28 -2.79 24.25
CA GLU A 257 3.30 -3.53 25.01
C GLU A 257 3.95 -4.67 24.21
N LEU A 258 3.24 -5.26 23.26
CA LEU A 258 3.82 -6.26 22.35
C LEU A 258 4.83 -5.66 21.37
N LYS A 259 4.76 -4.36 21.14
CA LYS A 259 5.70 -3.63 20.28
C LYS A 259 7.00 -3.29 21.02
N ASP A 260 6.89 -2.86 22.28
CA ASP A 260 8.02 -2.38 23.06
C ASP A 260 8.73 -3.53 23.78
N GLU A 261 10.06 -3.57 23.70
CA GLU A 261 10.91 -4.60 24.35
C GLU A 261 10.95 -4.48 25.89
N VAL A 262 10.04 -3.74 26.50
CA VAL A 262 10.11 -3.39 27.90
C VAL A 262 9.62 -4.53 28.81
N GLY A 263 10.56 -5.33 29.28
CA GLY A 263 10.57 -5.75 30.68
C GLY A 263 9.85 -7.04 31.05
N ARG A 264 9.58 -8.00 30.14
CA ARG A 264 9.13 -9.35 30.51
C ARG A 264 9.82 -10.44 29.68
N ASP A 265 10.02 -11.61 30.30
CA ASP A 265 10.72 -12.80 29.77
C ASP A 265 10.06 -13.49 28.54
N THR A 266 9.21 -12.80 27.79
CA THR A 266 8.63 -13.35 26.55
C THR A 266 9.64 -13.25 25.40
N SER A 267 9.92 -14.37 24.75
CA SER A 267 10.83 -14.42 23.62
C SER A 267 10.32 -13.61 22.41
N HIS A 268 11.22 -13.16 21.54
CA HIS A 268 10.86 -12.48 20.29
C HIS A 268 9.90 -13.33 19.41
N LEU A 269 10.03 -14.66 19.49
CA LEU A 269 9.22 -15.63 18.77
C LEU A 269 7.78 -15.65 19.29
N ASP A 270 7.58 -15.66 20.62
CA ASP A 270 6.23 -15.71 21.22
C ASP A 270 5.42 -14.47 20.88
N ARG A 271 6.04 -13.28 20.91
CA ARG A 271 5.41 -12.03 20.48
C ARG A 271 5.01 -12.05 19.02
N TYR A 272 5.85 -12.59 18.15
CA TYR A 272 5.55 -12.74 16.73
C TYR A 272 4.37 -13.68 16.49
N PHE A 273 4.35 -14.85 17.16
CA PHE A 273 3.26 -15.81 17.04
C PHE A 273 1.94 -15.27 17.61
N ALA A 274 1.97 -14.56 18.72
CA ALA A 274 0.79 -13.91 19.27
C ALA A 274 0.19 -12.87 18.30
N ARG A 275 1.03 -11.98 17.78
CA ARG A 275 0.63 -10.97 16.78
C ARG A 275 0.10 -11.62 15.50
N ARG A 276 0.70 -12.73 15.05
CA ARG A 276 0.25 -13.49 13.89
C ARG A 276 -1.09 -14.18 14.15
N SER A 277 -1.24 -14.85 15.30
CA SER A 277 -2.47 -15.56 15.65
C SER A 277 -3.66 -14.60 15.82
N LEU A 278 -3.41 -13.42 16.38
CA LEU A 278 -4.40 -12.36 16.54
C LEU A 278 -5.08 -12.01 15.21
N ARG A 279 -4.31 -11.95 14.10
CA ARG A 279 -4.83 -11.56 12.79
C ARG A 279 -5.81 -12.56 12.15
N PHE A 280 -5.85 -13.79 12.68
CA PHE A 280 -6.83 -14.80 12.28
C PHE A 280 -8.05 -14.83 13.21
N HIS A 281 -8.07 -14.00 14.26
CA HIS A 281 -9.14 -14.02 15.23
C HIS A 281 -10.34 -13.17 14.77
N ASP A 282 -11.55 -13.75 14.77
CA ASP A 282 -12.76 -13.08 14.25
C ASP A 282 -13.05 -11.74 14.97
N VAL A 283 -12.78 -11.63 16.27
CA VAL A 283 -12.97 -10.38 17.02
C VAL A 283 -12.01 -9.30 16.52
N TYR A 284 -10.74 -9.63 16.33
CA TYR A 284 -9.76 -8.69 15.76
C TYR A 284 -10.16 -8.22 14.35
N LEU A 285 -10.57 -9.17 13.51
CA LEU A 285 -11.02 -8.86 12.15
C LEU A 285 -12.25 -7.95 12.17
N ASP A 286 -13.21 -8.23 13.05
CA ASP A 286 -14.44 -7.43 13.15
C ASP A 286 -14.16 -6.02 13.67
N THR A 287 -13.36 -5.89 14.73
CA THR A 287 -13.02 -4.59 15.31
C THR A 287 -12.22 -3.70 14.35
N LEU A 288 -11.38 -4.27 13.47
CA LEU A 288 -10.63 -3.48 12.49
C LEU A 288 -11.43 -3.26 11.19
N LEU A 289 -12.05 -4.30 10.67
CA LEU A 289 -12.80 -4.22 9.42
C LEU A 289 -14.17 -3.55 9.58
N GLY A 290 -14.82 -3.66 10.74
CA GLY A 290 -16.11 -3.03 11.00
C GLY A 290 -16.09 -1.51 10.79
N PRO A 291 -15.25 -0.76 11.51
CA PRO A 291 -15.10 0.67 11.29
C PRO A 291 -14.65 1.03 9.88
N ALA A 292 -13.75 0.25 9.26
CA ALA A 292 -13.28 0.46 7.89
C ALA A 292 -14.42 0.33 6.87
N VAL A 293 -15.24 -0.72 7.01
CA VAL A 293 -16.44 -0.94 6.18
C VAL A 293 -17.47 0.18 6.42
N GLY A 294 -17.71 0.56 7.68
CA GLY A 294 -18.60 1.67 8.02
C GLY A 294 -18.14 2.98 7.38
N ARG A 295 -16.82 3.25 7.38
CA ARG A 295 -16.26 4.43 6.71
C ARG A 295 -16.43 4.35 5.19
N LEU A 296 -16.20 3.19 4.57
CA LEU A 296 -16.43 2.99 3.14
C LEU A 296 -17.90 3.26 2.78
N GLN A 297 -18.84 2.72 3.55
CA GLN A 297 -20.28 2.96 3.33
C GLN A 297 -20.62 4.44 3.39
N LYS A 298 -20.14 5.16 4.42
CA LYS A 298 -20.39 6.59 4.58
C LYS A 298 -19.87 7.39 3.38
N LYS A 299 -18.65 7.09 2.94
CA LYS A 299 -18.07 7.73 1.75
C LYS A 299 -18.89 7.45 0.50
N ARG A 300 -19.29 6.20 0.29
CA ARG A 300 -20.10 5.80 -0.88
C ARG A 300 -21.49 6.44 -0.87
N ALA A 301 -22.11 6.57 0.31
CA ALA A 301 -23.42 7.21 0.45
C ALA A 301 -23.37 8.73 0.28
N GLY A 302 -22.26 9.37 0.67
CA GLY A 302 -22.02 10.80 0.51
C GLY A 302 -21.60 11.20 -0.91
N GLN A 303 -21.04 10.24 -1.67
CA GLN A 303 -20.58 10.48 -3.02
C GLN A 303 -21.71 10.26 -4.01
N ILE A 304 -22.28 11.34 -4.50
CA ILE A 304 -23.23 11.30 -5.62
C ILE A 304 -22.42 11.25 -6.91
N GLY A 305 -22.08 10.04 -7.36
CA GLY A 305 -21.49 9.70 -8.63
C GLY A 305 -20.39 10.65 -9.14
N ALA A 306 -19.16 10.18 -9.20
CA ALA A 306 -18.20 10.81 -10.09
C ALA A 306 -18.77 10.87 -11.52
N GLU A 307 -18.36 11.82 -12.33
CA GLU A 307 -18.82 11.93 -13.74
C GLU A 307 -18.64 10.61 -14.51
N ASP A 308 -17.67 9.79 -14.13
CA ASP A 308 -17.39 8.46 -14.67
C ASP A 308 -18.13 7.31 -13.95
N GLY A 309 -18.99 7.61 -12.99
CA GLY A 309 -19.77 6.64 -12.22
C GLY A 309 -18.98 5.84 -11.18
N ARG A 310 -17.68 6.13 -10.98
CA ARG A 310 -16.82 5.41 -10.04
C ARG A 310 -17.01 5.91 -8.61
N ASN A 311 -16.98 4.98 -7.66
CA ASN A 311 -17.18 5.28 -6.24
C ASN A 311 -15.96 4.83 -5.41
N HIS A 312 -15.96 5.17 -4.13
CA HIS A 312 -14.93 4.79 -3.17
C HIS A 312 -14.76 3.28 -3.08
N GLN A 313 -13.51 2.84 -2.99
CA GLN A 313 -13.10 1.44 -2.88
C GLN A 313 -12.17 1.22 -1.70
N MET A 314 -12.14 -0.01 -1.20
CA MET A 314 -11.33 -0.42 -0.06
C MET A 314 -10.25 -1.42 -0.49
N LEU A 315 -9.05 -1.25 0.06
CA LEU A 315 -7.94 -2.17 -0.10
C LEU A 315 -7.61 -2.81 1.25
N VAL A 316 -7.61 -4.13 1.31
CA VAL A 316 -7.21 -4.90 2.49
C VAL A 316 -5.88 -5.57 2.24
N THR A 317 -4.88 -5.29 3.09
CA THR A 317 -3.54 -5.84 2.97
C THR A 317 -3.33 -6.93 4.02
N CYS A 318 -3.01 -8.14 3.57
CA CYS A 318 -2.89 -9.35 4.40
C CYS A 318 -1.45 -9.86 4.48
N MET A 319 -1.15 -10.71 5.49
CA MET A 319 0.17 -11.29 5.74
C MET A 319 0.57 -12.37 4.72
N SER A 320 -0.39 -13.16 4.28
CA SER A 320 -0.18 -14.34 3.44
C SER A 320 -1.42 -14.66 2.61
N ASN A 321 -1.26 -15.48 1.56
CA ASN A 321 -2.38 -15.92 0.72
C ASN A 321 -3.46 -16.66 1.52
N ARG A 322 -3.07 -17.46 2.52
CA ARG A 322 -4.01 -18.12 3.44
C ARG A 322 -4.79 -17.09 4.25
N HIS A 323 -4.10 -16.13 4.86
CA HIS A 323 -4.75 -15.07 5.61
C HIS A 323 -5.71 -14.25 4.72
N ALA A 324 -5.31 -13.95 3.49
CA ALA A 324 -6.18 -13.24 2.54
C ALA A 324 -7.43 -14.05 2.15
N ALA A 325 -7.34 -15.36 2.09
CA ALA A 325 -8.51 -16.23 1.87
C ALA A 325 -9.45 -16.21 3.09
N ASP A 326 -8.90 -16.37 4.31
CA ASP A 326 -9.69 -16.36 5.55
C ASP A 326 -10.37 -14.99 5.77
N VAL A 327 -9.68 -13.88 5.44
CA VAL A 327 -10.25 -12.52 5.49
C VAL A 327 -11.36 -12.34 4.46
N LEU A 328 -11.20 -12.85 3.24
CA LEU A 328 -12.27 -12.80 2.23
C LEU A 328 -13.50 -13.59 2.71
N ASP A 329 -13.30 -14.82 3.20
CA ASP A 329 -14.39 -15.64 3.75
C ASP A 329 -15.07 -14.94 4.94
N PHE A 330 -14.32 -14.24 5.79
CA PHE A 330 -14.86 -13.43 6.86
C PHE A 330 -15.71 -12.28 6.32
N MET A 331 -15.21 -11.54 5.33
CA MET A 331 -15.93 -10.43 4.72
C MET A 331 -17.21 -10.89 4.01
N GLU A 332 -17.18 -12.00 3.27
CA GLU A 332 -18.36 -12.56 2.61
C GLU A 332 -19.43 -12.98 3.62
N ARG A 333 -19.00 -13.56 4.75
CA ARG A 333 -19.93 -13.97 5.82
C ARG A 333 -20.52 -12.76 6.56
N ARG A 334 -19.72 -11.73 6.79
CA ARG A 334 -20.05 -10.61 7.66
C ARG A 334 -20.65 -9.43 6.90
N TYR A 335 -20.12 -9.14 5.73
CA TYR A 335 -20.45 -7.99 4.89
C TYR A 335 -20.84 -8.42 3.46
N GLY A 336 -21.61 -9.51 3.32
CA GLY A 336 -21.97 -10.11 2.02
C GLY A 336 -22.80 -9.23 1.07
N TRP A 337 -23.07 -8.00 1.47
CA TRP A 337 -23.65 -6.95 0.62
C TRP A 337 -22.57 -6.14 -0.12
N LEU A 338 -21.29 -6.25 0.25
CA LEU A 338 -20.15 -5.69 -0.47
C LEU A 338 -19.64 -6.69 -1.49
N SER A 339 -19.31 -6.22 -2.68
CA SER A 339 -18.58 -6.99 -3.67
C SER A 339 -17.10 -7.04 -3.27
N ALA A 340 -16.66 -8.19 -2.78
CA ALA A 340 -15.27 -8.40 -2.37
C ALA A 340 -14.61 -9.49 -3.21
N THR A 341 -13.31 -9.31 -3.54
CA THR A 341 -12.51 -10.33 -4.21
C THR A 341 -11.07 -10.31 -3.68
N ARG A 342 -10.29 -11.35 -3.98
CA ARG A 342 -8.88 -11.39 -3.60
C ARG A 342 -7.95 -11.65 -4.79
N ILE A 343 -6.73 -11.13 -4.67
CA ILE A 343 -5.61 -11.46 -5.53
C ILE A 343 -4.41 -11.91 -4.68
N GLY A 344 -3.69 -12.90 -5.19
CA GLY A 344 -2.53 -13.48 -4.53
C GLY A 344 -1.70 -14.29 -5.54
N GLN A 345 -0.53 -14.73 -5.13
CA GLN A 345 0.34 -15.54 -6.00
C GLN A 345 -0.24 -16.93 -6.29
N ASP A 346 -1.14 -17.41 -5.43
CA ASP A 346 -1.87 -18.68 -5.55
C ASP A 346 -3.07 -18.62 -6.51
N VAL A 347 -3.46 -17.41 -6.97
CA VAL A 347 -4.51 -17.23 -7.98
C VAL A 347 -3.88 -17.29 -9.38
N PRO A 348 -4.47 -18.01 -10.35
CA PRO A 348 -3.98 -18.05 -11.73
C PRO A 348 -3.84 -16.65 -12.34
N ARG A 349 -2.84 -16.47 -13.22
CA ARG A 349 -2.50 -15.15 -13.76
C ARG A 349 -3.70 -14.49 -14.45
N ASP A 350 -4.38 -15.21 -15.34
CA ASP A 350 -5.49 -14.68 -16.11
C ASP A 350 -6.65 -14.22 -15.20
N GLU A 351 -6.95 -15.01 -14.17
CA GLU A 351 -7.97 -14.68 -13.18
C GLU A 351 -7.56 -13.47 -12.31
N ARG A 352 -6.27 -13.31 -11.99
CA ARG A 352 -5.77 -12.13 -11.29
C ARG A 352 -5.94 -10.87 -12.13
N GLU A 353 -5.61 -10.94 -13.40
CA GLU A 353 -5.76 -9.82 -14.35
C GLU A 353 -7.23 -9.43 -14.50
N GLU A 354 -8.14 -10.39 -14.63
CA GLU A 354 -9.59 -10.17 -14.68
C GLU A 354 -10.10 -9.49 -13.39
N ARG A 355 -9.75 -10.03 -12.22
CA ARG A 355 -10.17 -9.47 -10.93
C ARG A 355 -9.61 -8.06 -10.69
N LEU A 356 -8.36 -7.83 -11.09
CA LEU A 356 -7.74 -6.52 -10.98
C LEU A 356 -8.41 -5.51 -11.90
N GLU A 357 -8.77 -5.92 -13.12
CA GLU A 357 -9.48 -5.05 -14.05
C GLU A 357 -10.89 -4.72 -13.57
N ALA A 358 -11.65 -5.71 -13.08
CA ALA A 358 -12.96 -5.48 -12.45
C ALA A 358 -12.85 -4.48 -11.28
N TYR A 359 -11.78 -4.56 -10.47
CA TYR A 359 -11.54 -3.62 -9.40
C TYR A 359 -11.18 -2.21 -9.93
N ARG A 360 -10.37 -2.11 -10.99
CA ARG A 360 -10.07 -0.83 -11.65
C ARG A 360 -11.32 -0.16 -12.22
N GLN A 361 -12.24 -0.95 -12.75
CA GLN A 361 -13.49 -0.44 -13.31
C GLN A 361 -14.53 -0.07 -12.23
N GLY A 362 -14.28 -0.37 -10.96
CA GLY A 362 -15.19 -0.06 -9.86
C GLY A 362 -16.33 -1.09 -9.70
N GLU A 363 -16.25 -2.25 -10.37
CA GLU A 363 -17.22 -3.35 -10.25
C GLU A 363 -17.07 -4.11 -8.93
N VAL A 364 -15.91 -4.00 -8.29
CA VAL A 364 -15.57 -4.63 -7.01
C VAL A 364 -15.33 -3.54 -5.97
N ASP A 365 -16.00 -3.64 -4.82
CA ASP A 365 -15.92 -2.68 -3.73
C ASP A 365 -14.64 -2.83 -2.89
N VAL A 366 -14.24 -4.08 -2.65
CA VAL A 366 -13.14 -4.43 -1.75
C VAL A 366 -12.18 -5.41 -2.42
N MET A 367 -10.91 -5.06 -2.43
CA MET A 367 -9.83 -5.94 -2.86
C MET A 367 -9.01 -6.41 -1.67
N VAL A 368 -8.94 -7.73 -1.46
CA VAL A 368 -8.07 -8.36 -0.46
C VAL A 368 -6.80 -8.86 -1.15
N GLN A 369 -5.63 -8.49 -0.64
CA GLN A 369 -4.37 -8.79 -1.33
C GLN A 369 -3.17 -9.02 -0.40
N VAL A 370 -2.13 -9.65 -0.95
CA VAL A 370 -0.81 -9.81 -0.33
C VAL A 370 0.24 -9.24 -1.28
N ASP A 371 0.68 -8.00 -1.06
CA ASP A 371 1.74 -7.32 -1.84
C ASP A 371 1.58 -7.37 -3.39
N MET A 372 0.36 -7.60 -3.89
CA MET A 372 0.08 -7.75 -5.33
C MET A 372 -0.31 -6.44 -5.99
N ILE A 373 -1.14 -5.63 -5.33
CA ILE A 373 -1.39 -4.25 -5.75
C ILE A 373 -0.17 -3.45 -5.32
N GLY A 374 0.81 -3.42 -6.18
CA GLY A 374 2.13 -2.84 -5.95
C GLY A 374 2.34 -1.55 -6.73
N GLU A 375 3.60 -1.22 -6.85
CA GLU A 375 4.08 -0.17 -7.73
C GLU A 375 3.55 -0.40 -9.15
N GLY A 376 3.12 0.66 -9.81
CA GLY A 376 2.54 0.59 -11.17
C GLY A 376 1.05 0.30 -11.25
N THR A 377 0.35 0.07 -10.14
CA THR A 377 -1.11 -0.05 -10.18
C THR A 377 -1.73 1.29 -9.76
N ASP A 378 -2.29 2.04 -10.72
CA ASP A 378 -2.94 3.33 -10.47
C ASP A 378 -4.45 3.15 -10.33
N ILE A 379 -4.94 3.01 -9.10
CA ILE A 379 -6.37 2.94 -8.79
C ILE A 379 -6.70 4.10 -7.86
N LYS A 380 -7.11 5.22 -8.44
CA LYS A 380 -7.37 6.47 -7.72
C LYS A 380 -8.61 6.40 -6.81
N THR A 381 -9.50 5.46 -7.03
CA THR A 381 -10.73 5.25 -6.25
C THR A 381 -10.51 4.59 -4.89
N ILE A 382 -9.32 4.03 -4.63
CA ILE A 382 -8.97 3.53 -3.30
C ILE A 382 -8.92 4.71 -2.32
N SER A 383 -9.77 4.67 -1.29
CA SER A 383 -9.87 5.71 -0.27
C SER A 383 -10.01 5.16 1.14
N VAL A 384 -10.08 3.84 1.29
CA VAL A 384 -10.03 3.14 2.57
C VAL A 384 -9.00 2.02 2.47
N ILE A 385 -8.09 1.96 3.43
CA ILE A 385 -7.08 0.90 3.55
C ILE A 385 -7.25 0.22 4.90
N ALA A 386 -7.37 -1.10 4.91
CA ALA A 386 -7.28 -1.91 6.11
C ALA A 386 -5.96 -2.70 6.10
N LYS A 387 -5.07 -2.38 7.03
CA LYS A 387 -3.74 -2.98 7.13
C LYS A 387 -3.76 -4.10 8.17
N LEU A 388 -3.83 -5.34 7.70
CA LEU A 388 -3.89 -6.56 8.51
C LEU A 388 -2.57 -7.35 8.48
N ASP A 389 -1.55 -6.89 7.75
CA ASP A 389 -0.24 -7.54 7.71
C ASP A 389 0.60 -7.24 8.97
N LEU A 390 1.82 -7.76 9.03
CA LEU A 390 2.78 -7.52 10.12
C LEU A 390 3.91 -6.56 9.73
N VAL A 391 3.79 -5.91 8.57
CA VAL A 391 4.84 -5.04 8.05
C VAL A 391 4.87 -3.74 8.84
N SER A 392 5.96 -3.51 9.57
CA SER A 392 6.26 -2.28 10.31
C SER A 392 7.40 -1.45 9.70
N ALA A 393 8.12 -2.00 8.70
CA ALA A 393 9.16 -1.25 7.99
C ALA A 393 8.54 -0.01 7.31
N ARG A 394 9.06 1.19 7.63
CA ARG A 394 8.50 2.49 7.22
C ARG A 394 8.36 2.60 5.71
N SER A 395 9.40 2.28 4.95
CA SER A 395 9.38 2.36 3.48
C SER A 395 8.23 1.54 2.88
N LYS A 396 8.06 0.29 3.35
CA LYS A 396 7.00 -0.59 2.86
C LYS A 396 5.61 -0.16 3.34
N THR A 397 5.49 0.29 4.58
CA THR A 397 4.26 0.86 5.13
C THR A 397 3.81 2.08 4.32
N LEU A 398 4.74 2.99 3.99
CA LEU A 398 4.47 4.14 3.16
C LEU A 398 4.01 3.76 1.75
N GLN A 399 4.69 2.80 1.11
CA GLN A 399 4.28 2.31 -0.20
C GLN A 399 2.86 1.73 -0.20
N GLN A 400 2.47 1.05 0.88
CA GLN A 400 1.10 0.54 1.04
C GLN A 400 0.08 1.67 1.19
N ILE A 401 0.38 2.69 2.00
CA ILE A 401 -0.51 3.84 2.26
C ILE A 401 -0.65 4.71 1.02
N PHE A 402 0.44 4.99 0.32
CA PHE A 402 0.43 5.84 -0.88
C PHE A 402 -0.48 5.33 -1.99
N ARG A 403 -0.88 4.06 -1.96
CA ARG A 403 -1.86 3.52 -2.91
C ARG A 403 -3.24 4.15 -2.77
N GLY A 404 -3.65 4.44 -1.54
CA GLY A 404 -4.91 5.13 -1.27
C GLY A 404 -4.81 6.65 -1.31
N MET A 405 -3.59 7.21 -1.29
CA MET A 405 -3.38 8.66 -1.27
C MET A 405 -3.41 9.31 -2.66
N ARG A 406 -3.58 8.58 -3.74
CA ARG A 406 -3.63 9.17 -5.08
C ARG A 406 -4.88 10.01 -5.27
N TYR A 407 -4.71 11.30 -5.58
CA TYR A 407 -5.81 12.22 -5.80
C TYR A 407 -6.68 11.79 -6.97
N TYR A 408 -7.99 11.92 -6.83
CA TYR A 408 -8.93 11.61 -7.89
C TYR A 408 -9.69 12.84 -8.31
N ASP A 409 -9.37 13.34 -9.49
CA ASP A 409 -9.83 14.62 -10.02
C ASP A 409 -11.35 14.67 -10.22
N ALA A 410 -12.02 13.51 -10.35
CA ALA A 410 -13.47 13.43 -10.49
C ALA A 410 -14.22 13.57 -9.15
N TRP A 411 -13.53 13.65 -8.01
CA TRP A 411 -14.12 13.85 -6.71
C TRP A 411 -13.80 15.23 -6.15
N ASP A 412 -14.73 15.77 -5.34
CA ASP A 412 -14.49 16.98 -4.57
C ASP A 412 -13.32 16.82 -3.59
N GLU A 413 -12.75 17.93 -3.15
CA GLU A 413 -11.61 17.92 -2.24
C GLU A 413 -11.94 17.19 -0.92
N ASP A 414 -13.15 17.35 -0.38
CA ASP A 414 -13.60 16.69 0.84
C ASP A 414 -13.77 15.18 0.69
N ALA A 415 -14.01 14.69 -0.52
CA ALA A 415 -14.04 13.26 -0.84
C ALA A 415 -12.63 12.67 -1.01
N ASN A 416 -11.62 13.51 -1.31
CA ASN A 416 -10.24 13.11 -1.49
C ASN A 416 -9.50 12.93 -0.15
N VAL A 417 -10.04 12.05 0.70
CA VAL A 417 -9.45 11.61 1.97
C VAL A 417 -9.20 10.10 1.90
N CYS A 418 -8.03 9.66 2.37
CA CYS A 418 -7.67 8.27 2.52
C CYS A 418 -7.71 7.88 4.01
N ASP A 419 -8.63 7.01 4.38
CA ASP A 419 -8.71 6.44 5.72
C ASP A 419 -7.89 5.15 5.79
N VAL A 420 -6.97 5.06 6.75
CA VAL A 420 -6.10 3.90 6.96
C VAL A 420 -6.40 3.30 8.33
N PHE A 421 -6.96 2.11 8.35
CA PHE A 421 -7.23 1.36 9.58
C PHE A 421 -6.11 0.37 9.86
N THR A 422 -5.56 0.40 11.06
CA THR A 422 -4.44 -0.45 11.47
C THR A 422 -4.46 -0.70 12.97
N SER A 423 -3.72 -1.71 13.42
CA SER A 423 -3.52 -1.98 14.84
C SER A 423 -2.30 -1.24 15.39
N GLY A 424 -2.33 -0.93 16.70
CA GLY A 424 -1.32 -0.14 17.41
C GLY A 424 0.09 -0.74 17.36
N ASP A 425 0.19 -2.07 17.24
CA ASP A 425 1.46 -2.80 17.16
C ASP A 425 2.28 -2.56 15.86
N LEU A 426 1.72 -1.90 14.86
CA LEU A 426 2.39 -1.66 13.58
C LEU A 426 3.17 -0.34 13.50
N GLY A 427 3.08 0.51 14.52
CA GLY A 427 3.83 1.77 14.56
C GLY A 427 3.50 2.76 13.44
N LEU A 428 2.25 2.76 12.97
CA LEU A 428 1.84 3.69 11.92
C LEU A 428 1.95 5.14 12.38
N SER A 429 1.61 5.43 13.63
CA SER A 429 1.72 6.78 14.21
C SER A 429 3.13 7.33 14.17
N GLU A 430 4.13 6.49 14.48
CA GLU A 430 5.53 6.86 14.41
C GLU A 430 5.99 7.03 12.96
N THR A 431 5.46 6.21 12.05
CA THR A 431 5.73 6.35 10.62
C THR A 431 5.17 7.68 10.09
N LEU A 432 3.95 8.06 10.47
CA LEU A 432 3.35 9.35 10.10
C LEU A 432 4.13 10.51 10.74
N ALA A 433 4.45 10.43 12.02
CA ALA A 433 5.25 11.44 12.71
C ALA A 433 6.67 11.57 12.14
N TRP A 434 7.25 10.48 11.66
CA TRP A 434 8.51 10.49 10.95
C TRP A 434 8.38 11.18 9.59
N MET A 435 7.33 10.89 8.82
CA MET A 435 7.05 11.59 7.55
C MET A 435 6.97 13.11 7.73
N THR A 436 6.34 13.58 8.81
CA THR A 436 6.24 15.01 9.10
C THR A 436 7.57 15.64 9.45
N ARG A 437 8.44 14.94 10.16
CA ARG A 437 9.77 15.43 10.58
C ARG A 437 10.78 15.47 9.44
N GLU A 438 10.81 14.45 8.58
CA GLU A 438 11.73 14.45 7.44
C GLU A 438 11.47 15.58 6.45
N VAL A 439 10.25 15.98 6.33
CA VAL A 439 9.84 17.15 5.54
C VAL A 439 10.45 18.45 6.08
N GLN A 440 10.69 18.55 7.40
CA GLN A 440 11.27 19.74 8.04
C GLN A 440 12.79 19.81 7.95
N GLU A 441 13.47 18.67 7.94
CA GLU A 441 14.94 18.59 8.05
C GLU A 441 15.67 18.51 6.71
N GLY A 442 14.92 18.41 5.58
CA GLY A 442 15.52 18.09 4.28
C GLY A 442 16.06 16.66 4.24
N LEU A 443 16.61 16.26 3.10
CA LEU A 443 17.06 14.89 2.78
C LEU A 443 18.16 14.30 3.72
N ARG A 444 17.98 14.33 5.00
CA ARG A 444 18.77 13.57 5.96
C ARG A 444 18.17 12.19 6.15
N ARG A 445 18.47 11.27 5.22
CA ARG A 445 17.89 9.93 5.26
C ARG A 445 18.80 9.00 6.02
N ARG A 446 18.31 8.61 7.19
CA ARG A 446 18.89 7.56 8.00
C ARG A 446 18.60 6.22 7.35
N THR A 447 19.61 5.34 7.29
CA THR A 447 19.38 3.91 7.10
C THR A 447 18.45 3.45 8.20
N GLU A 448 17.27 2.97 7.84
CA GLU A 448 16.40 2.34 8.82
C GLU A 448 17.00 1.00 9.23
N GLU A 449 17.30 0.85 10.50
CA GLU A 449 17.28 -0.46 11.11
C GLU A 449 15.81 -0.91 11.15
N GLY A 450 15.32 -1.38 10.02
CA GLY A 450 14.16 -2.24 10.00
C GLY A 450 14.64 -3.62 10.35
N THR A 451 14.33 -4.09 11.54
CA THR A 451 14.15 -5.51 11.74
C THR A 451 12.98 -5.90 10.83
N SER A 452 13.29 -6.13 9.55
CA SER A 452 12.44 -6.96 8.74
C SER A 452 12.34 -8.26 9.52
N PRO A 453 11.15 -8.77 9.87
CA PRO A 453 11.07 -10.13 10.31
C PRO A 453 11.72 -10.90 9.15
N GLU A 454 12.87 -11.49 9.42
CA GLU A 454 13.50 -12.43 8.52
C GLU A 454 12.39 -13.31 8.00
N LYS A 455 12.39 -13.56 6.71
CA LYS A 455 11.59 -14.63 6.12
C LYS A 455 12.03 -15.91 6.81
N SER A 456 11.43 -16.21 7.95
CA SER A 456 11.51 -17.53 8.53
C SER A 456 10.69 -18.41 7.60
N GLU A 457 11.37 -18.93 6.58
CA GLU A 457 10.93 -20.13 5.91
C GLU A 457 10.73 -21.18 7.00
N GLN A 458 9.46 -21.58 7.13
CA GLN A 458 9.04 -22.85 7.71
C GLN A 458 9.90 -23.40 8.86
N THR A 459 9.62 -22.92 10.06
CA THR A 459 9.79 -23.74 11.24
C THR A 459 8.41 -23.98 11.83
N ASP A 460 8.06 -25.26 11.92
CA ASP A 460 6.90 -25.80 12.65
C ASP A 460 7.16 -25.69 14.18
N ASP A 461 7.61 -24.52 14.63
CA ASP A 461 7.82 -24.27 16.05
C ASP A 461 6.48 -23.83 16.65
N ARG A 462 5.98 -24.64 17.56
CA ARG A 462 4.79 -24.38 18.34
C ARG A 462 5.10 -23.24 19.32
N SER A 463 4.27 -22.23 19.32
CA SER A 463 4.29 -21.20 20.36
C SER A 463 3.94 -21.85 21.70
N GLU A 464 4.69 -21.54 22.76
CA GLU A 464 4.38 -21.94 24.13
C GLU A 464 3.17 -21.17 24.68
N TRP A 465 2.72 -20.13 23.98
CA TRP A 465 1.62 -19.24 24.36
C TRP A 465 0.47 -19.33 23.38
N ALA A 466 -0.74 -19.56 23.91
CA ALA A 466 -1.98 -19.56 23.14
C ALA A 466 -2.79 -18.29 23.41
N LEU A 467 -3.31 -17.68 22.34
CA LEU A 467 -4.24 -16.56 22.44
C LEU A 467 -5.62 -17.06 22.89
N THR A 468 -6.11 -16.64 24.05
CA THR A 468 -7.40 -17.09 24.63
C THR A 468 -8.48 -16.02 24.67
N GLY A 469 -8.11 -14.74 24.60
CA GLY A 469 -9.05 -13.64 24.62
C GLY A 469 -8.56 -12.43 23.82
N VAL A 470 -9.51 -11.66 23.28
CA VAL A 470 -9.29 -10.36 22.64
C VAL A 470 -10.38 -9.43 23.15
N ASN A 471 -9.99 -8.35 23.82
CA ASN A 471 -10.89 -7.31 24.28
C ASN A 471 -10.71 -6.06 23.42
N GLU A 472 -11.81 -5.41 23.08
CA GLU A 472 -11.80 -4.17 22.29
C GLU A 472 -11.06 -3.07 23.03
N GLY A 473 -10.18 -2.36 22.32
CA GLY A 473 -9.49 -1.17 22.76
C GLY A 473 -10.08 0.11 22.18
N GLU A 474 -9.50 1.21 22.55
CA GLU A 474 -9.88 2.52 22.02
C GLU A 474 -9.34 2.72 20.59
N ILE A 475 -10.10 3.44 19.77
CA ILE A 475 -9.68 3.84 18.43
C ILE A 475 -9.28 5.31 18.45
N GLU A 476 -8.04 5.62 18.09
CA GLU A 476 -7.57 6.97 17.90
C GLU A 476 -7.44 7.30 16.41
N THR A 477 -7.88 8.51 16.04
CA THR A 477 -7.69 9.05 14.69
C THR A 477 -6.51 10.01 14.67
N HIS A 478 -5.57 9.77 13.76
CA HIS A 478 -4.39 10.60 13.54
C HIS A 478 -4.50 11.27 12.17
N ARG A 479 -4.59 12.60 12.16
CA ARG A 479 -4.65 13.43 10.94
C ARG A 479 -3.33 14.09 10.66
N LEU A 480 -2.95 14.10 9.39
CA LEU A 480 -1.86 14.95 8.90
C LEU A 480 -2.47 16.28 8.45
N GLU A 481 -2.18 17.35 9.17
CA GLU A 481 -2.64 18.71 8.84
C GLU A 481 -1.45 19.63 8.58
N LEU A 482 -1.59 20.49 7.56
CA LEU A 482 -0.69 21.59 7.30
C LEU A 482 -1.08 22.75 8.22
N GLU A 483 -0.24 23.10 9.19
CA GLU A 483 -0.37 24.36 9.90
C GLU A 483 0.26 25.48 9.08
N ASP A 484 -0.57 26.43 8.63
CA ASP A 484 -0.10 27.63 7.94
C ASP A 484 0.28 28.71 8.95
N ASN A 485 1.55 28.79 9.28
CA ASN A 485 2.09 29.84 10.16
C ASN A 485 2.70 31.02 9.37
N GLY A 486 2.22 31.25 8.15
CA GLY A 486 2.48 32.45 7.35
C GLY A 486 3.82 32.50 6.61
N ARG A 487 4.88 31.88 7.05
CA ARG A 487 6.17 31.74 6.32
C ARG A 487 6.76 30.34 6.33
N ASP A 488 6.36 29.52 7.30
CA ASP A 488 6.81 28.13 7.44
C ASP A 488 5.58 27.26 7.76
N SER A 489 4.95 26.74 6.72
CA SER A 489 3.90 25.71 6.91
C SER A 489 4.53 24.44 7.43
N ASN A 490 4.08 23.95 8.57
CA ASN A 490 4.53 22.70 9.18
C ASN A 490 3.44 21.64 9.04
N LEU A 491 3.82 20.43 8.65
CA LEU A 491 2.93 19.28 8.66
C LEU A 491 2.94 18.67 10.06
N GLN A 492 1.80 18.59 10.73
CA GLN A 492 1.67 18.05 12.09
C GLN A 492 0.69 16.87 12.13
N VAL A 493 0.91 15.97 13.09
CA VAL A 493 -0.02 14.88 13.40
C VAL A 493 -0.92 15.32 14.54
N GLN A 494 -2.20 15.55 14.26
CA GLN A 494 -3.20 15.77 15.30
C GLN A 494 -3.86 14.43 15.68
N ARG A 495 -4.00 14.19 17.00
CA ARG A 495 -4.66 13.01 17.54
C ARG A 495 -6.05 13.38 18.05
N GLN A 496 -7.04 12.60 17.69
CA GLN A 496 -8.42 12.79 18.11
C GLN A 496 -9.06 11.42 18.39
N PRO A 497 -10.04 11.32 19.31
CA PRO A 497 -10.87 10.13 19.43
C PRO A 497 -11.54 9.83 18.08
N PHE A 498 -11.72 8.57 17.75
CA PHE A 498 -12.45 8.17 16.54
C PHE A 498 -13.92 8.55 16.71
N GLU A 499 -14.40 9.46 15.87
CA GLU A 499 -15.81 9.78 15.82
C GLU A 499 -16.55 8.70 15.02
N GLU A 500 -17.24 7.81 15.70
CA GLU A 500 -18.27 7.00 15.07
C GLU A 500 -19.31 7.94 14.44
N SER A 501 -19.44 7.83 13.15
CA SER A 501 -20.43 8.63 12.42
C SER A 501 -21.83 8.24 12.91
N GLY A 502 -22.41 9.11 13.69
CA GLY A 502 -23.79 8.97 14.12
C GLY A 502 -24.69 8.64 12.93
N SER A 503 -25.31 7.50 12.96
CA SER A 503 -26.27 7.09 11.95
C SER A 503 -27.48 6.45 12.61
N ASP A 504 -28.62 7.03 12.37
CA ASP A 504 -29.93 6.41 12.66
C ASP A 504 -30.16 5.11 11.88
N THR A 505 -29.31 4.80 10.89
CA THR A 505 -29.33 3.53 10.14
C THR A 505 -28.46 2.43 10.75
N LEU A 506 -27.47 2.76 11.58
CA LEU A 506 -26.61 1.80 12.29
C LEU A 506 -27.29 1.10 13.46
N ASP A 507 -28.32 1.70 14.05
CA ASP A 507 -29.00 1.12 15.20
C ASP A 507 -29.67 -0.24 14.91
N LEU A 508 -30.22 -0.43 13.70
CA LEU A 508 -30.78 -1.72 13.28
C LEU A 508 -29.70 -2.77 13.01
N SER A 509 -28.59 -2.36 12.42
CA SER A 509 -27.45 -3.23 12.12
C SER A 509 -26.71 -3.62 13.40
N ALA A 510 -26.48 -2.69 14.33
CA ALA A 510 -25.89 -2.95 15.63
C ALA A 510 -26.76 -3.91 16.47
N GLN A 511 -28.09 -3.71 16.49
CA GLN A 511 -29.01 -4.62 17.17
C GLN A 511 -29.06 -6.01 16.53
N GLU A 512 -28.97 -6.13 15.21
CA GLU A 512 -28.87 -7.42 14.54
C GLU A 512 -27.60 -8.15 14.92
N GLU A 513 -26.50 -7.40 15.05
CA GLU A 513 -25.19 -7.94 15.34
C GLU A 513 -25.09 -8.42 16.80
N GLU A 514 -25.47 -7.58 17.74
CA GLU A 514 -25.57 -7.97 19.16
C GLU A 514 -26.39 -9.27 19.31
N LEU A 515 -27.49 -9.36 18.57
CA LEU A 515 -28.31 -10.58 18.58
C LEU A 515 -27.62 -11.78 17.90
N ARG A 516 -26.77 -11.58 16.87
CA ARG A 516 -25.98 -12.65 16.26
C ARG A 516 -24.94 -13.18 17.24
N GLN A 517 -24.24 -12.28 17.92
CA GLN A 517 -23.26 -12.64 18.96
C GLN A 517 -23.94 -13.39 20.10
N GLU A 518 -25.02 -12.86 20.67
CA GLU A 518 -25.79 -13.56 21.71
C GLU A 518 -26.31 -14.94 21.25
N CYS A 519 -26.69 -15.07 19.97
CA CYS A 519 -27.09 -16.36 19.43
C CYS A 519 -25.93 -17.34 19.31
N SER A 520 -24.73 -16.88 19.01
CA SER A 520 -23.52 -17.71 18.94
C SER A 520 -23.08 -18.18 20.32
N GLU A 521 -23.06 -17.29 21.29
CA GLU A 521 -22.79 -17.64 22.70
C GLU A 521 -23.80 -18.66 23.25
N LEU A 522 -25.09 -18.43 22.99
CA LEU A 522 -26.14 -19.37 23.39
C LEU A 522 -25.98 -20.73 22.68
N ALA A 523 -25.57 -20.77 21.42
CA ALA A 523 -25.33 -22.01 20.68
C ALA A 523 -24.17 -22.80 21.32
N THR A 524 -23.10 -22.12 21.70
CA THR A 524 -21.95 -22.70 22.40
C THR A 524 -22.40 -23.28 23.75
N ARG A 525 -23.18 -22.54 24.54
CA ARG A 525 -23.71 -22.99 25.81
C ARG A 525 -24.66 -24.19 25.68
N VAL A 526 -25.45 -24.23 24.60
CA VAL A 526 -26.31 -25.37 24.28
C VAL A 526 -25.46 -26.60 23.97
N ALA A 527 -24.45 -26.46 23.11
CA ALA A 527 -23.53 -27.56 22.76
C ALA A 527 -22.86 -28.13 24.02
N TYR A 528 -22.29 -27.27 24.86
CA TYR A 528 -21.66 -27.66 26.12
C TYR A 528 -22.65 -28.39 27.09
N ALA A 529 -23.87 -27.87 27.21
CA ALA A 529 -24.90 -28.50 28.07
C ALA A 529 -25.34 -29.88 27.55
N LEU A 530 -25.24 -30.14 26.26
CA LEU A 530 -25.53 -31.43 25.63
C LEU A 530 -24.34 -32.38 25.73
N GLN A 531 -23.12 -31.91 25.58
CA GLN A 531 -21.88 -32.68 25.79
C GLN A 531 -21.79 -33.21 27.24
N ASN A 532 -22.13 -32.39 28.23
CA ASN A 532 -22.16 -32.80 29.64
C ASN A 532 -23.23 -33.88 29.94
N ARG A 533 -24.06 -34.21 28.96
CA ARG A 533 -25.02 -35.34 29.00
C ARG A 533 -24.59 -36.54 28.17
N GLY A 534 -23.33 -36.55 27.69
CA GLY A 534 -22.80 -37.62 26.87
C GLY A 534 -23.25 -37.63 25.41
N MET A 535 -23.79 -36.51 24.92
CA MET A 535 -24.14 -36.34 23.50
C MET A 535 -22.95 -35.71 22.76
N ASP A 536 -22.56 -36.31 21.65
CA ASP A 536 -21.52 -35.75 20.77
C ASP A 536 -22.11 -34.64 19.86
N VAL A 537 -22.24 -33.44 20.43
CA VAL A 537 -22.83 -32.27 19.73
C VAL A 537 -21.92 -31.08 19.86
N HIS A 538 -21.45 -30.55 18.76
CA HIS A 538 -20.63 -29.34 18.70
C HIS A 538 -21.48 -28.10 18.36
N MET A 539 -20.92 -26.89 18.57
CA MET A 539 -21.58 -25.63 18.24
C MET A 539 -22.07 -25.61 16.77
N ARG A 540 -21.27 -26.13 15.82
CA ARG A 540 -21.65 -26.27 14.41
C ARG A 540 -22.94 -27.06 14.19
N ASP A 541 -23.18 -28.09 15.01
CA ASP A 541 -24.35 -28.96 14.88
C ASP A 541 -25.60 -28.22 15.37
N VAL A 542 -25.43 -27.36 16.39
CA VAL A 542 -26.50 -26.47 16.88
C VAL A 542 -26.85 -25.43 15.81
N HIS A 543 -25.84 -24.86 15.14
CA HIS A 543 -26.06 -23.92 14.02
C HIS A 543 -26.68 -24.59 12.81
N ALA A 544 -26.24 -25.82 12.45
CA ALA A 544 -26.83 -26.60 11.37
C ALA A 544 -28.32 -26.88 11.65
N LYS A 545 -28.65 -27.30 12.87
CA LYS A 545 -30.04 -27.53 13.27
C LYS A 545 -30.87 -26.24 13.25
N ALA A 546 -30.28 -25.10 13.65
CA ALA A 546 -30.93 -23.80 13.52
C ALA A 546 -31.17 -23.42 12.06
N LYS A 547 -30.20 -23.67 11.17
CA LYS A 547 -30.34 -23.43 9.71
C LYS A 547 -31.49 -24.25 9.12
N ASP A 548 -31.60 -25.52 9.48
CA ASP A 548 -32.70 -26.39 9.02
C ASP A 548 -34.05 -25.87 9.51
N ARG A 549 -34.14 -25.44 10.78
CA ARG A 549 -35.37 -24.95 11.37
C ARG A 549 -35.86 -23.61 10.80
N PHE A 550 -34.93 -22.68 10.61
CA PHE A 550 -35.25 -21.31 10.17
C PHE A 550 -35.07 -21.13 8.66
N ARG A 551 -34.54 -22.14 7.95
CA ARG A 551 -34.26 -22.15 6.51
C ARG A 551 -33.35 -21.01 6.05
N LYS A 552 -32.53 -20.48 6.96
CA LYS A 552 -31.55 -19.41 6.69
C LYS A 552 -30.32 -19.61 7.59
N ALA A 553 -29.14 -19.27 7.07
CA ALA A 553 -27.95 -19.16 7.89
C ALA A 553 -28.10 -18.00 8.89
N GLN A 554 -27.33 -17.99 9.96
CA GLN A 554 -27.42 -16.93 10.97
C GLN A 554 -27.06 -15.55 10.38
N SER A 555 -26.08 -15.50 9.47
CA SER A 555 -25.69 -14.31 8.71
C SER A 555 -26.86 -13.68 7.95
N ASP A 556 -27.76 -14.49 7.41
CA ASP A 556 -28.87 -14.06 6.53
C ASP A 556 -30.16 -13.78 7.29
N MET A 557 -30.13 -13.90 8.62
CA MET A 557 -31.32 -13.72 9.45
C MET A 557 -31.55 -12.25 9.76
N SER A 558 -32.74 -11.76 9.45
CA SER A 558 -33.21 -10.44 9.91
C SER A 558 -33.40 -10.40 11.44
N LEU A 559 -33.43 -9.20 12.01
CA LEU A 559 -33.66 -8.92 13.44
C LEU A 559 -34.79 -9.79 14.03
N LYS A 560 -35.90 -9.89 13.30
CA LYS A 560 -37.07 -10.70 13.71
C LYS A 560 -36.74 -12.20 13.79
N LEU A 561 -35.98 -12.72 12.86
CA LEU A 561 -35.56 -14.12 12.85
C LEU A 561 -34.50 -14.41 13.91
N LEU A 562 -33.56 -13.49 14.14
CA LEU A 562 -32.55 -13.58 15.21
C LEU A 562 -33.21 -13.62 16.60
N LYS A 563 -34.19 -12.75 16.86
CA LYS A 563 -35.00 -12.79 18.12
C LYS A 563 -35.69 -14.14 18.28
N ARG A 564 -36.22 -14.73 17.21
CA ARG A 564 -36.85 -16.07 17.24
C ARG A 564 -35.81 -17.18 17.50
N LYS A 565 -34.63 -17.08 16.86
CA LYS A 565 -33.52 -18.02 17.07
C LYS A 565 -33.00 -17.95 18.53
N LYS A 566 -32.79 -16.76 19.08
CA LYS A 566 -32.39 -16.54 20.47
C LYS A 566 -33.40 -17.23 21.45
N LYS A 567 -34.70 -17.04 21.20
CA LYS A 567 -35.76 -17.68 22.00
C LYS A 567 -35.71 -19.21 21.90
N TRP A 568 -35.46 -19.75 20.72
CA TRP A 568 -35.29 -21.19 20.47
C TRP A 568 -34.06 -21.75 21.20
N LEU A 569 -32.90 -21.10 21.08
CA LEU A 569 -31.66 -21.51 21.79
C LEU A 569 -31.82 -21.51 23.30
N LYS A 570 -32.47 -20.48 23.86
CA LYS A 570 -32.82 -20.45 25.30
C LYS A 570 -33.74 -21.63 25.70
N ARG A 571 -34.66 -22.06 24.82
CA ARG A 571 -35.47 -23.26 25.06
C ARG A 571 -34.63 -24.53 25.00
N CYS A 572 -33.75 -24.67 24.00
CA CYS A 572 -32.82 -25.81 23.91
C CYS A 572 -31.94 -25.93 25.15
N LEU A 573 -31.41 -24.81 25.64
CA LEU A 573 -30.59 -24.77 26.85
C LEU A 573 -31.37 -25.24 28.08
N ARG A 574 -32.62 -24.77 28.26
CA ARG A 574 -33.48 -25.18 29.40
C ARG A 574 -33.90 -26.65 29.33
N SER A 575 -34.29 -27.11 28.15
CA SER A 575 -34.73 -28.49 27.94
C SER A 575 -33.57 -29.48 27.85
N LYS A 576 -32.35 -28.96 27.65
CA LYS A 576 -31.13 -29.75 27.36
C LYS A 576 -31.37 -30.75 26.21
N ARG A 577 -32.08 -30.30 25.17
CA ARG A 577 -32.37 -31.03 23.93
C ARG A 577 -32.44 -30.04 22.76
N LEU A 578 -32.02 -30.47 21.57
CA LEU A 578 -32.27 -29.73 20.33
C LEU A 578 -33.72 -29.98 19.87
N VAL A 579 -34.62 -29.03 20.14
CA VAL A 579 -36.07 -29.14 19.92
C VAL A 579 -36.48 -28.58 18.56
#